data_0744a1b31b7f5fe994d64314aef3dac3
#
_entry.id   0744a1b31b7f5fe994d64314aef3dac3
#
_cell.length_a   1.000
_cell.length_b   1.000
_cell.length_c   1.000
_cell.angle_alpha   90.00
_cell.angle_beta   90.00
_cell.angle_gamma   90.00
#
_symmetry.space_group_name_H-M   'P 1'
#
loop_
_entity.id
_entity.type
_entity.pdbx_description
1 polymer ?
#
loop_
_entity_poly.entity_id
_entity_poly.type
_entity_poly.pdbx_seq_one_letter_code
_entity_poly.pdbx_strand_id
1 'polypeptide(L)'
;MELIAAIATAQSPSAVGIVRLSGEGTRDALAALFTPANGKAVSDLPYRRMTYGDVRDETGALLDRCMAVCFSAAHSYTGEESAEIHCHGSPVVLGEVLRAAFRAGARQARPGEFTQRAFLNGKMDLTEAEAVIDLIDAETAECARNAAAQLSGALRRPIEAVYDRLLDSSSRFYAIVDYPDEEIEDLSREETAASLAAGEETLSDLLGTFARGRVLKSGVATAIVGAPNAGKSSLMNALVGFERAIVTDIAGTTRDTVEEKATLGGVLLRLIDTAGIRETADTVEKLGVERSKKAVEDADLILALLDGSAPPAPEALEPLALAARSGKPWLLLLTKSDLGGVQDVQFDEDWRAPEAVVSLSSVTHEGFGALEAAVRRLYPAPRAGSALVTNARQAEAVRRALDSVRAAKEALLGGMTPDVVLTEVEQAQTALGELTGRTAREDMVARIFERFCVGK
;
A
#
# COMPACT_ATOMS: atom_id res chain seq x y z
N MET A 1 -21.23 -11.48 -17.20
CA MET A 1 -21.42 -10.04 -16.93
C MET A 1 -21.27 -9.24 -18.22
N GLU A 2 -21.78 -8.00 -18.25
CA GLU A 2 -21.69 -7.07 -19.38
C GLU A 2 -20.24 -6.88 -19.86
N LEU A 3 -20.05 -6.78 -21.19
CA LEU A 3 -18.73 -6.59 -21.81
C LEU A 3 -18.17 -5.20 -21.48
N ILE A 4 -16.97 -5.15 -20.92
CA ILE A 4 -16.23 -3.93 -20.61
C ILE A 4 -14.91 -3.87 -21.34
N ALA A 5 -14.43 -2.65 -21.60
CA ALA A 5 -13.10 -2.40 -22.17
C ALA A 5 -12.43 -1.19 -21.51
N ALA A 6 -11.10 -1.22 -21.44
CA ALA A 6 -10.28 -0.09 -21.03
C ALA A 6 -8.83 -0.22 -21.53
N ILE A 7 -8.11 0.91 -21.57
CA ILE A 7 -6.66 0.91 -21.71
C ILE A 7 -6.07 0.47 -20.35
N ALA A 8 -5.30 -0.60 -20.36
CA ALA A 8 -4.73 -1.23 -19.16
C ALA A 8 -3.30 -0.77 -18.83
N THR A 9 -2.66 -0.01 -19.71
CA THR A 9 -1.32 0.56 -19.56
C THR A 9 -1.38 2.06 -19.33
N ALA A 10 -0.26 2.67 -18.92
CA ALA A 10 -0.17 4.12 -18.80
C ALA A 10 -0.51 4.82 -20.13
N GLN A 11 -1.14 5.99 -20.05
CA GLN A 11 -1.54 6.78 -21.22
C GLN A 11 -0.45 7.76 -21.68
N SER A 12 0.81 7.43 -21.48
CA SER A 12 1.96 8.15 -22.03
C SER A 12 2.55 7.38 -23.22
N PRO A 13 3.24 8.04 -24.18
CA PRO A 13 3.92 7.35 -25.28
C PRO A 13 4.86 6.27 -24.75
N SER A 14 4.70 5.04 -25.24
CA SER A 14 5.45 3.86 -24.83
C SER A 14 5.65 2.90 -26.01
N ALA A 15 6.50 1.90 -25.86
CA ALA A 15 6.70 0.89 -26.92
C ALA A 15 5.45 0.01 -27.12
N VAL A 16 4.74 -0.31 -26.03
CA VAL A 16 3.53 -1.17 -26.05
C VAL A 16 2.45 -0.55 -25.19
N GLY A 17 1.21 -0.56 -25.70
CA GLY A 17 0.02 -0.25 -24.96
C GLY A 17 -1.01 -1.38 -25.09
N ILE A 18 -1.82 -1.57 -24.06
CA ILE A 18 -2.77 -2.69 -23.98
C ILE A 18 -4.19 -2.16 -23.82
N VAL A 19 -5.09 -2.58 -24.72
CA VAL A 19 -6.54 -2.47 -24.53
C VAL A 19 -7.05 -3.84 -24.07
N ARG A 20 -7.74 -3.86 -22.93
CA ARG A 20 -8.29 -5.06 -22.30
C ARG A 20 -9.79 -5.09 -22.41
N LEU A 21 -10.35 -6.26 -22.72
CA LEU A 21 -11.76 -6.56 -22.74
C LEU A 21 -12.07 -7.68 -21.75
N SER A 22 -13.24 -7.66 -21.11
CA SER A 22 -13.71 -8.73 -20.22
C SER A 22 -15.23 -8.77 -20.20
N GLY A 23 -15.82 -9.95 -20.19
CA GLY A 23 -17.25 -10.18 -20.10
C GLY A 23 -17.79 -11.03 -21.25
N GLU A 24 -19.11 -11.16 -21.26
CA GLU A 24 -19.83 -11.93 -22.28
C GLU A 24 -19.67 -11.24 -23.66
N GLY A 25 -19.39 -12.05 -24.71
CA GLY A 25 -19.19 -11.53 -26.07
C GLY A 25 -17.77 -11.01 -26.34
N THR A 26 -16.81 -11.23 -25.46
CA THR A 26 -15.41 -10.77 -25.65
C THR A 26 -14.80 -11.25 -26.96
N ARG A 27 -15.01 -12.52 -27.37
CA ARG A 27 -14.48 -13.03 -28.64
C ARG A 27 -15.15 -12.44 -29.87
N ASP A 28 -16.45 -12.20 -29.80
CA ASP A 28 -17.22 -11.60 -30.89
C ASP A 28 -16.78 -10.13 -31.08
N ALA A 29 -16.63 -9.40 -29.99
CA ALA A 29 -16.08 -8.04 -30.04
C ALA A 29 -14.65 -8.03 -30.59
N LEU A 30 -13.78 -8.95 -30.14
CA LEU A 30 -12.43 -9.05 -30.69
C LEU A 30 -12.45 -9.40 -32.20
N ALA A 31 -13.36 -10.28 -32.65
CA ALA A 31 -13.50 -10.65 -34.06
C ALA A 31 -13.95 -9.47 -34.93
N ALA A 32 -14.72 -8.54 -34.40
CA ALA A 32 -15.12 -7.31 -35.08
C ALA A 32 -13.96 -6.31 -35.29
N LEU A 33 -12.91 -6.40 -34.47
CA LEU A 33 -11.78 -5.46 -34.44
C LEU A 33 -10.49 -6.01 -35.02
N PHE A 34 -10.23 -7.33 -34.83
CA PHE A 34 -8.94 -7.95 -35.03
C PHE A 34 -9.01 -9.04 -36.09
N THR A 35 -8.15 -8.92 -37.08
CA THR A 35 -7.99 -9.92 -38.17
C THR A 35 -6.65 -10.65 -38.02
N PRO A 36 -6.64 -11.93 -37.62
CA PRO A 36 -5.41 -12.71 -37.49
C PRO A 36 -4.67 -12.86 -38.81
N ALA A 37 -3.35 -12.60 -38.83
CA ALA A 37 -2.52 -12.72 -40.02
C ALA A 37 -2.38 -14.19 -40.55
N ASN A 38 -2.69 -15.17 -39.70
CA ASN A 38 -2.66 -16.60 -40.07
C ASN A 38 -3.94 -17.08 -40.75
N GLY A 39 -4.89 -16.20 -41.06
CA GLY A 39 -6.14 -16.47 -41.74
C GLY A 39 -7.18 -17.26 -40.96
N LYS A 40 -6.94 -17.55 -39.66
CA LYS A 40 -7.92 -18.22 -38.80
C LYS A 40 -8.97 -17.21 -38.30
N ALA A 41 -10.17 -17.71 -38.04
CA ALA A 41 -11.16 -16.92 -37.32
C ALA A 41 -10.72 -16.69 -35.85
N VAL A 42 -11.15 -15.60 -35.22
CA VAL A 42 -10.85 -15.32 -33.78
C VAL A 42 -11.43 -16.41 -32.89
N SER A 43 -12.59 -16.99 -33.26
CA SER A 43 -13.18 -18.15 -32.58
C SER A 43 -12.26 -19.36 -32.47
N ASP A 44 -11.37 -19.53 -33.46
CA ASP A 44 -10.46 -20.69 -33.57
C ASP A 44 -9.09 -20.41 -32.92
N LEU A 45 -8.88 -19.21 -32.41
CA LEU A 45 -7.62 -18.89 -31.75
C LEU A 45 -7.50 -19.64 -30.43
N PRO A 46 -6.34 -20.25 -30.14
CA PRO A 46 -6.12 -20.92 -28.88
C PRO A 46 -6.02 -19.90 -27.76
N TYR A 47 -6.60 -20.19 -26.58
CA TYR A 47 -6.43 -19.38 -25.39
C TYR A 47 -4.98 -19.31 -24.93
N ARG A 48 -4.59 -18.18 -24.34
CA ARG A 48 -3.26 -17.90 -23.79
C ARG A 48 -2.12 -17.97 -24.82
N ARG A 49 -2.43 -17.75 -26.09
CA ARG A 49 -1.45 -17.67 -27.15
C ARG A 49 -1.56 -16.36 -27.92
N MET A 50 -0.48 -15.62 -27.92
CA MET A 50 -0.37 -14.38 -28.70
C MET A 50 -0.50 -14.67 -30.19
N THR A 51 -1.33 -13.89 -30.85
CA THR A 51 -1.56 -14.02 -32.30
C THR A 51 -1.32 -12.66 -32.96
N TYR A 52 -0.47 -12.61 -33.97
CA TYR A 52 -0.22 -11.42 -34.76
C TYR A 52 -1.35 -11.16 -35.75
N GLY A 53 -1.71 -9.88 -35.96
CA GLY A 53 -2.79 -9.50 -36.86
C GLY A 53 -2.95 -7.99 -37.00
N ASP A 54 -3.99 -7.61 -37.73
CA ASP A 54 -4.37 -6.21 -37.96
C ASP A 54 -5.57 -5.84 -37.07
N VAL A 55 -5.48 -4.69 -36.40
CA VAL A 55 -6.64 -4.04 -35.79
C VAL A 55 -7.19 -2.98 -36.74
N ARG A 56 -8.50 -3.01 -36.95
CA ARG A 56 -9.21 -2.12 -37.89
C ARG A 56 -10.40 -1.45 -37.19
N ASP A 57 -10.78 -0.29 -37.72
CA ASP A 57 -12.03 0.37 -37.32
C ASP A 57 -13.24 -0.21 -38.10
N GLU A 58 -14.43 0.34 -37.82
CA GLU A 58 -15.68 -0.07 -38.50
C GLU A 58 -15.71 0.23 -40.01
N THR A 59 -14.86 1.12 -40.50
CA THR A 59 -14.72 1.42 -41.93
C THR A 59 -13.78 0.45 -42.63
N GLY A 60 -13.11 -0.42 -41.84
CA GLY A 60 -12.06 -1.32 -42.33
C GLY A 60 -10.69 -0.66 -42.41
N ALA A 61 -10.52 0.58 -42.00
CA ALA A 61 -9.23 1.26 -41.98
C ALA A 61 -8.30 0.64 -40.93
N LEU A 62 -7.04 0.44 -41.31
CA LEU A 62 -6.02 -0.13 -40.44
C LEU A 62 -5.66 0.89 -39.34
N LEU A 63 -5.88 0.49 -38.08
CA LEU A 63 -5.47 1.27 -36.90
C LEU A 63 -4.06 0.91 -36.45
N ASP A 64 -3.76 -0.42 -36.39
CA ASP A 64 -2.44 -0.91 -35.98
C ASP A 64 -2.20 -2.35 -36.44
N ARG A 65 -0.92 -2.78 -36.53
CA ARG A 65 -0.49 -4.15 -36.65
C ARG A 65 0.11 -4.61 -35.34
N CYS A 66 -0.54 -5.53 -34.68
CA CYS A 66 -0.28 -5.79 -33.26
C CYS A 66 -0.52 -7.27 -32.90
N MET A 67 -0.47 -7.56 -31.61
CA MET A 67 -0.72 -8.90 -31.08
C MET A 67 -2.03 -8.89 -30.30
N ALA A 68 -2.79 -10.00 -30.38
CA ALA A 68 -3.95 -10.20 -29.51
C ALA A 68 -3.88 -11.56 -28.82
N VAL A 69 -4.48 -11.66 -27.63
CA VAL A 69 -4.57 -12.88 -26.85
C VAL A 69 -5.95 -12.99 -26.19
N CYS A 70 -6.52 -14.21 -26.19
CA CYS A 70 -7.76 -14.51 -25.48
C CYS A 70 -7.47 -15.39 -24.26
N PHE A 71 -8.28 -15.20 -23.20
CA PHE A 71 -8.25 -16.00 -21.97
C PHE A 71 -9.66 -16.56 -21.71
N SER A 72 -9.74 -17.85 -21.40
CA SER A 72 -10.99 -18.45 -20.94
C SER A 72 -11.28 -17.99 -19.50
N ALA A 73 -12.53 -18.02 -19.06
CA ALA A 73 -12.94 -17.65 -17.71
C ALA A 73 -12.10 -18.32 -16.61
N ALA A 74 -11.81 -19.60 -16.74
CA ALA A 74 -10.99 -20.35 -15.77
C ALA A 74 -9.56 -19.80 -15.61
N HIS A 75 -9.00 -19.20 -16.66
CA HIS A 75 -7.59 -18.79 -16.73
C HIS A 75 -7.40 -17.29 -17.00
N SER A 76 -8.45 -16.50 -16.88
CA SER A 76 -8.40 -15.04 -16.98
C SER A 76 -8.14 -14.39 -15.63
N TYR A 77 -7.80 -13.12 -15.64
CA TYR A 77 -7.67 -12.30 -14.44
C TYR A 77 -9.01 -12.09 -13.73
N THR A 78 -10.06 -11.78 -14.50
CA THR A 78 -11.38 -11.44 -13.98
C THR A 78 -12.25 -12.63 -13.59
N GLY A 79 -11.88 -13.86 -14.01
CA GLY A 79 -12.76 -15.01 -13.90
C GLY A 79 -13.84 -15.08 -15.00
N GLU A 80 -13.80 -14.15 -15.97
CA GLU A 80 -14.65 -14.11 -17.14
C GLU A 80 -13.83 -14.35 -18.42
N GLU A 81 -14.47 -14.61 -19.56
CA GLU A 81 -13.76 -14.57 -20.83
C GLU A 81 -13.18 -13.16 -21.03
N SER A 82 -11.90 -13.09 -21.39
CA SER A 82 -11.23 -11.82 -21.58
C SER A 82 -10.26 -11.86 -22.76
N ALA A 83 -9.94 -10.69 -23.29
CA ALA A 83 -8.96 -10.51 -24.34
C ALA A 83 -8.10 -9.28 -24.09
N GLU A 84 -6.88 -9.32 -24.62
CA GLU A 84 -5.97 -8.20 -24.65
C GLU A 84 -5.46 -7.97 -26.06
N ILE A 85 -5.42 -6.70 -26.45
CA ILE A 85 -4.86 -6.22 -27.71
C ILE A 85 -3.63 -5.40 -27.37
N HIS A 86 -2.46 -5.88 -27.74
CA HIS A 86 -1.15 -5.30 -27.46
C HIS A 86 -0.70 -4.48 -28.66
N CYS A 87 -1.06 -3.19 -28.66
CA CYS A 87 -0.78 -2.21 -29.71
C CYS A 87 0.56 -1.51 -29.50
N HIS A 88 1.00 -0.74 -30.50
CA HIS A 88 2.00 0.30 -30.27
C HIS A 88 1.46 1.33 -29.27
N GLY A 89 2.28 1.75 -28.31
CA GLY A 89 1.88 2.55 -27.15
C GLY A 89 1.63 4.03 -27.45
N SER A 90 0.99 4.35 -28.58
CA SER A 90 0.49 5.69 -28.88
C SER A 90 -0.84 5.92 -28.17
N PRO A 91 -1.00 6.97 -27.33
CA PRO A 91 -2.29 7.29 -26.72
C PRO A 91 -3.42 7.46 -27.73
N VAL A 92 -3.10 7.98 -28.94
CA VAL A 92 -4.07 8.15 -30.01
C VAL A 92 -4.53 6.80 -30.57
N VAL A 93 -3.60 5.90 -30.89
CA VAL A 93 -3.91 4.55 -31.39
C VAL A 93 -4.73 3.78 -30.36
N LEU A 94 -4.31 3.79 -29.09
CA LEU A 94 -5.03 3.10 -28.01
C LEU A 94 -6.45 3.65 -27.83
N GLY A 95 -6.63 4.99 -27.97
CA GLY A 95 -7.94 5.63 -27.93
C GLY A 95 -8.84 5.21 -29.09
N GLU A 96 -8.30 5.07 -30.31
CA GLU A 96 -9.07 4.60 -31.48
C GLU A 96 -9.46 3.11 -31.31
N VAL A 97 -8.54 2.26 -30.87
CA VAL A 97 -8.82 0.84 -30.61
C VAL A 97 -9.88 0.68 -29.52
N LEU A 98 -9.81 1.49 -28.46
CA LEU A 98 -10.82 1.48 -27.39
C LEU A 98 -12.20 1.95 -27.92
N ARG A 99 -12.25 2.99 -28.75
CA ARG A 99 -13.49 3.43 -29.40
C ARG A 99 -14.08 2.36 -30.30
N ALA A 100 -13.23 1.65 -31.06
CA ALA A 100 -13.68 0.53 -31.88
C ALA A 100 -14.26 -0.60 -31.00
N ALA A 101 -13.66 -0.89 -29.83
CA ALA A 101 -14.20 -1.85 -28.87
C ALA A 101 -15.60 -1.43 -28.35
N PHE A 102 -15.82 -0.13 -28.10
CA PHE A 102 -17.14 0.36 -27.70
C PHE A 102 -18.19 0.19 -28.81
N ARG A 103 -17.84 0.40 -30.07
CA ARG A 103 -18.72 0.14 -31.21
C ARG A 103 -19.04 -1.34 -31.39
N ALA A 104 -18.11 -2.21 -30.96
CA ALA A 104 -18.32 -3.67 -30.95
C ALA A 104 -19.13 -4.16 -29.71
N GLY A 105 -19.71 -3.25 -28.94
CA GLY A 105 -20.64 -3.55 -27.85
C GLY A 105 -20.03 -3.50 -26.43
N ALA A 106 -18.75 -3.16 -26.30
CA ALA A 106 -18.18 -2.94 -24.98
C ALA A 106 -18.58 -1.56 -24.43
N ARG A 107 -18.73 -1.45 -23.09
CA ARG A 107 -18.75 -0.15 -22.42
C ARG A 107 -17.39 0.13 -21.76
N GLN A 108 -17.19 1.40 -21.43
CA GLN A 108 -16.04 1.80 -20.63
C GLN A 108 -16.07 1.09 -19.26
N ALA A 109 -14.95 0.47 -18.89
CA ALA A 109 -14.78 -0.03 -17.53
C ALA A 109 -14.72 1.11 -16.51
N ARG A 110 -15.32 0.90 -15.35
CA ARG A 110 -15.18 1.80 -14.19
C ARG A 110 -13.80 1.63 -13.56
N PRO A 111 -13.34 2.58 -12.72
CA PRO A 111 -12.14 2.39 -11.91
C PRO A 111 -12.21 1.06 -11.13
N GLY A 112 -11.14 0.27 -11.16
CA GLY A 112 -11.03 -1.00 -10.45
C GLY A 112 -11.97 -2.13 -10.91
N GLU A 113 -12.76 -1.96 -11.98
CA GLU A 113 -13.80 -2.93 -12.31
C GLU A 113 -13.27 -4.31 -12.70
N PHE A 114 -12.11 -4.41 -13.32
CA PHE A 114 -11.51 -5.73 -13.62
C PHE A 114 -11.12 -6.47 -12.33
N THR A 115 -10.53 -5.78 -11.36
CA THR A 115 -10.14 -6.36 -10.07
C THR A 115 -11.39 -6.66 -9.22
N GLN A 116 -12.40 -5.79 -9.27
CA GLN A 116 -13.70 -6.05 -8.63
C GLN A 116 -14.35 -7.33 -9.16
N ARG A 117 -14.34 -7.54 -10.48
CA ARG A 117 -14.86 -8.79 -11.08
C ARG A 117 -14.03 -10.00 -10.68
N ALA A 118 -12.71 -9.86 -10.61
CA ALA A 118 -11.84 -10.92 -10.10
C ALA A 118 -12.20 -11.32 -8.67
N PHE A 119 -12.44 -10.33 -7.79
CA PHE A 119 -12.93 -10.57 -6.43
C PHE A 119 -14.32 -11.24 -6.42
N LEU A 120 -15.30 -10.70 -7.15
CA LEU A 120 -16.66 -11.27 -7.20
C LEU A 120 -16.71 -12.69 -7.77
N ASN A 121 -15.79 -13.02 -8.68
CA ASN A 121 -15.66 -14.36 -9.26
C ASN A 121 -14.72 -15.29 -8.44
N GLY A 122 -14.33 -14.90 -7.24
CA GLY A 122 -13.52 -15.71 -6.32
C GLY A 122 -12.09 -15.98 -6.77
N LYS A 123 -11.53 -15.15 -7.67
CA LYS A 123 -10.12 -15.25 -8.10
C LYS A 123 -9.15 -14.74 -7.05
N MET A 124 -9.59 -13.83 -6.21
CA MET A 124 -8.85 -13.24 -5.12
C MET A 124 -9.81 -12.82 -4.02
N ASP A 125 -9.31 -12.67 -2.80
CA ASP A 125 -10.06 -12.06 -1.71
C ASP A 125 -9.87 -10.52 -1.67
N LEU A 126 -10.51 -9.85 -0.72
CA LEU A 126 -10.45 -8.40 -0.62
C LEU A 126 -9.07 -7.89 -0.20
N THR A 127 -8.31 -8.65 0.60
CA THR A 127 -6.95 -8.28 1.00
C THR A 127 -5.97 -8.39 -0.18
N GLU A 128 -6.14 -9.40 -1.02
CA GLU A 128 -5.38 -9.59 -2.26
C GLU A 128 -5.73 -8.51 -3.28
N ALA A 129 -7.02 -8.13 -3.38
CA ALA A 129 -7.46 -7.05 -4.25
C ALA A 129 -6.85 -5.69 -3.83
N GLU A 130 -6.85 -5.36 -2.54
CA GLU A 130 -6.19 -4.16 -2.03
C GLU A 130 -4.67 -4.17 -2.30
N ALA A 131 -4.03 -5.36 -2.23
CA ALA A 131 -2.61 -5.49 -2.52
C ALA A 131 -2.25 -5.21 -3.99
N VAL A 132 -3.20 -5.33 -4.93
CA VAL A 132 -2.97 -4.96 -6.34
C VAL A 132 -2.66 -3.47 -6.46
N ILE A 133 -3.44 -2.60 -5.80
CA ILE A 133 -3.20 -1.15 -5.83
C ILE A 133 -1.92 -0.80 -5.07
N ASP A 134 -1.68 -1.44 -3.91
CA ASP A 134 -0.47 -1.23 -3.12
C ASP A 134 0.80 -1.59 -3.90
N LEU A 135 0.73 -2.61 -4.76
CA LEU A 135 1.84 -3.02 -5.63
C LEU A 135 2.09 -2.00 -6.77
N ILE A 136 1.01 -1.43 -7.33
CA ILE A 136 1.10 -0.44 -8.41
C ILE A 136 1.67 0.88 -7.87
N ASP A 137 1.21 1.29 -6.68
CA ASP A 137 1.58 2.56 -6.03
C ASP A 137 2.89 2.45 -5.21
N ALA A 138 3.54 1.28 -5.21
CA ALA A 138 4.74 1.06 -4.42
C ALA A 138 5.90 1.97 -4.86
N GLU A 139 6.38 2.81 -3.95
CA GLU A 139 7.47 3.75 -4.17
C GLU A 139 8.85 3.19 -3.74
N THR A 140 8.86 2.06 -3.02
CA THR A 140 10.09 1.37 -2.59
C THR A 140 10.04 -0.12 -2.90
N ALA A 141 11.20 -0.74 -3.04
CA ALA A 141 11.29 -2.19 -3.26
C ALA A 141 10.70 -3.00 -2.09
N GLU A 142 10.82 -2.49 -0.86
CA GLU A 142 10.24 -3.10 0.33
C GLU A 142 8.71 -3.04 0.30
N CYS A 143 8.12 -1.91 -0.08
CA CYS A 143 6.69 -1.74 -0.26
C CYS A 143 6.17 -2.71 -1.34
N ALA A 144 6.83 -2.77 -2.50
CA ALA A 144 6.47 -3.69 -3.58
C ALA A 144 6.54 -5.17 -3.14
N ARG A 145 7.59 -5.57 -2.38
CA ARG A 145 7.72 -6.93 -1.84
C ARG A 145 6.60 -7.28 -0.86
N ASN A 146 6.24 -6.36 0.04
CA ASN A 146 5.13 -6.58 0.97
C ASN A 146 3.79 -6.73 0.23
N ALA A 147 3.52 -5.85 -0.73
CA ALA A 147 2.31 -5.93 -1.55
C ALA A 147 2.25 -7.24 -2.36
N ALA A 148 3.37 -7.67 -2.96
CA ALA A 148 3.45 -8.95 -3.66
C ALA A 148 3.24 -10.15 -2.71
N ALA A 149 3.73 -10.09 -1.47
CA ALA A 149 3.46 -11.12 -0.47
C ALA A 149 1.98 -11.15 -0.08
N GLN A 150 1.33 -10.00 0.12
CA GLN A 150 -0.11 -9.93 0.38
C GLN A 150 -0.91 -10.49 -0.80
N LEU A 151 -0.56 -10.11 -2.04
CA LEU A 151 -1.19 -10.63 -3.25
C LEU A 151 -1.03 -12.17 -3.39
N SER A 152 -0.01 -12.75 -2.78
CA SER A 152 0.21 -14.20 -2.69
C SER A 152 -0.48 -14.85 -1.48
N GLY A 153 -1.38 -14.14 -0.80
CA GLY A 153 -2.17 -14.64 0.33
C GLY A 153 -1.43 -14.68 1.67
N ALA A 154 -0.31 -13.98 1.83
CA ALA A 154 0.43 -14.01 3.09
C ALA A 154 -0.34 -13.37 4.27
N LEU A 155 -1.25 -12.43 3.99
CA LEU A 155 -2.16 -11.88 4.99
C LEU A 155 -3.43 -12.73 5.13
N ARG A 156 -3.97 -13.25 4.02
CA ARG A 156 -5.17 -14.06 3.97
C ARG A 156 -5.05 -15.34 4.81
N ARG A 157 -3.97 -16.10 4.63
CA ARG A 157 -3.79 -17.41 5.29
C ARG A 157 -3.94 -17.40 6.83
N PRO A 158 -3.24 -16.53 7.59
CA PRO A 158 -3.42 -16.50 9.04
C PRO A 158 -4.83 -16.05 9.45
N ILE A 159 -5.47 -15.16 8.69
CA ILE A 159 -6.84 -14.70 8.94
C ILE A 159 -7.83 -15.86 8.73
N GLU A 160 -7.72 -16.59 7.62
CA GLU A 160 -8.56 -17.75 7.34
C GLU A 160 -8.37 -18.85 8.39
N ALA A 161 -7.14 -19.11 8.84
CA ALA A 161 -6.90 -20.08 9.88
C ALA A 161 -7.57 -19.73 11.21
N VAL A 162 -7.63 -18.45 11.57
CA VAL A 162 -8.41 -18.01 12.76
C VAL A 162 -9.91 -18.12 12.49
N TYR A 163 -10.38 -17.68 11.32
CA TYR A 163 -11.79 -17.77 10.94
C TYR A 163 -12.30 -19.20 11.00
N ASP A 164 -11.58 -20.16 10.42
CA ASP A 164 -11.97 -21.56 10.38
C ASP A 164 -12.01 -22.19 11.80
N ARG A 165 -11.05 -21.84 12.67
CA ARG A 165 -11.10 -22.27 14.09
C ARG A 165 -12.31 -21.71 14.83
N LEU A 166 -12.66 -20.45 14.58
CA LEU A 166 -13.87 -19.84 15.16
C LEU A 166 -15.13 -20.50 14.62
N LEU A 167 -15.15 -20.86 13.32
CA LEU A 167 -16.24 -21.56 12.67
C LEU A 167 -16.43 -22.97 13.27
N ASP A 168 -15.35 -23.71 13.49
CA ASP A 168 -15.42 -25.01 14.18
C ASP A 168 -15.97 -24.85 15.59
N SER A 169 -15.55 -23.82 16.33
CA SER A 169 -16.08 -23.53 17.67
C SER A 169 -17.57 -23.20 17.64
N SER A 170 -18.01 -22.28 16.76
CA SER A 170 -19.42 -21.90 16.66
C SER A 170 -20.30 -23.06 16.23
N SER A 171 -19.86 -23.89 15.27
CA SER A 171 -20.61 -25.06 14.81
C SER A 171 -20.88 -26.08 15.93
N ARG A 172 -19.90 -26.28 16.80
CA ARG A 172 -20.04 -27.17 17.97
C ARG A 172 -20.97 -26.56 19.04
N PHE A 173 -20.89 -25.24 19.27
CA PHE A 173 -21.83 -24.56 20.17
C PHE A 173 -23.26 -24.68 19.68
N TYR A 174 -23.52 -24.51 18.38
CA TYR A 174 -24.86 -24.71 17.81
C TYR A 174 -25.35 -26.11 17.98
N ALA A 175 -24.50 -27.13 17.77
CA ALA A 175 -24.88 -28.53 17.97
C ALA A 175 -25.30 -28.80 19.41
N ILE A 176 -24.64 -28.24 20.42
CA ILE A 176 -25.00 -28.37 21.84
C ILE A 176 -26.31 -27.66 22.15
N VAL A 177 -26.56 -26.49 21.55
CA VAL A 177 -27.78 -25.71 21.79
C VAL A 177 -29.01 -26.37 21.10
N ASP A 178 -28.83 -26.88 19.88
CA ASP A 178 -29.93 -27.47 19.09
C ASP A 178 -30.30 -28.90 19.51
N TYR A 179 -29.34 -29.65 20.09
CA TYR A 179 -29.52 -31.05 20.50
C TYR A 179 -29.08 -31.30 21.95
N PRO A 180 -29.75 -30.65 22.94
CA PRO A 180 -29.31 -30.71 24.35
C PRO A 180 -29.48 -32.12 24.97
N ASP A 181 -30.26 -33.02 24.34
CA ASP A 181 -30.51 -34.39 24.80
C ASP A 181 -29.57 -35.43 24.15
N GLU A 182 -28.74 -35.03 23.17
CA GLU A 182 -27.73 -35.90 22.58
C GLU A 182 -26.43 -35.79 23.39
N GLU A 183 -25.79 -36.94 23.70
CA GLU A 183 -24.46 -37.00 24.27
C GLU A 183 -23.42 -36.53 23.22
N ILE A 184 -23.53 -35.23 22.78
CA ILE A 184 -22.49 -34.59 22.01
C ILE A 184 -21.30 -34.43 22.97
N GLU A 185 -20.13 -35.03 22.61
CA GLU A 185 -18.93 -34.88 23.40
C GLU A 185 -18.74 -33.41 23.82
N ASP A 186 -18.84 -33.20 25.15
CA ASP A 186 -18.68 -31.86 25.73
C ASP A 186 -17.41 -31.25 25.14
N LEU A 187 -17.57 -30.14 24.45
CA LEU A 187 -16.42 -29.29 24.08
C LEU A 187 -15.64 -29.09 25.36
N SER A 188 -14.46 -29.72 25.44
CA SER A 188 -13.68 -29.46 26.63
C SER A 188 -13.44 -27.95 26.65
N ARG A 189 -13.82 -27.33 27.74
CA ARG A 189 -13.67 -25.89 27.98
C ARG A 189 -12.22 -25.47 27.72
N GLU A 190 -11.29 -26.39 28.01
CA GLU A 190 -9.85 -26.26 27.82
C GLU A 190 -9.48 -26.18 26.32
N GLU A 191 -10.07 -27.05 25.47
CA GLU A 191 -9.80 -27.03 24.02
C GLU A 191 -10.33 -25.76 23.36
N THR A 192 -11.53 -25.33 23.73
CA THR A 192 -12.10 -24.08 23.22
C THR A 192 -11.27 -22.87 23.67
N ALA A 193 -10.88 -22.84 24.96
CA ALA A 193 -10.03 -21.76 25.47
C ALA A 193 -8.65 -21.75 24.78
N ALA A 194 -8.06 -22.90 24.49
CA ALA A 194 -6.81 -23.01 23.75
C ALA A 194 -6.95 -22.52 22.29
N SER A 195 -8.08 -22.86 21.63
CA SER A 195 -8.39 -22.41 20.28
C SER A 195 -8.54 -20.88 20.23
N LEU A 196 -9.28 -20.29 21.17
CA LEU A 196 -9.44 -18.84 21.28
C LEU A 196 -8.10 -18.14 21.60
N ALA A 197 -7.27 -18.72 22.50
CA ALA A 197 -5.96 -18.18 22.83
C ALA A 197 -5.00 -18.17 21.61
N ALA A 198 -5.01 -19.23 20.80
CA ALA A 198 -4.23 -19.28 19.57
C ALA A 198 -4.72 -18.26 18.52
N GLY A 199 -6.04 -18.02 18.46
CA GLY A 199 -6.62 -16.95 17.63
C GLY A 199 -6.20 -15.56 18.12
N GLU A 200 -6.26 -15.33 19.43
CA GLU A 200 -5.83 -14.08 20.06
C GLU A 200 -4.34 -13.77 19.76
N GLU A 201 -3.45 -14.75 19.91
CA GLU A 201 -2.02 -14.60 19.60
C GLU A 201 -1.83 -14.19 18.13
N THR A 202 -2.43 -14.92 17.19
CA THR A 202 -2.34 -14.64 15.76
C THR A 202 -2.82 -13.23 15.41
N LEU A 203 -4.00 -12.82 15.93
CA LEU A 203 -4.56 -11.49 15.66
C LEU A 203 -3.75 -10.38 16.32
N SER A 204 -3.23 -10.62 17.53
CA SER A 204 -2.35 -9.66 18.23
C SER A 204 -1.04 -9.43 17.46
N ASP A 205 -0.43 -10.50 16.95
CA ASP A 205 0.77 -10.42 16.13
C ASP A 205 0.51 -9.65 14.84
N LEU A 206 -0.59 -9.93 14.14
CA LEU A 206 -0.99 -9.20 12.93
C LEU A 206 -1.20 -7.72 13.22
N LEU A 207 -1.95 -7.38 14.27
CA LEU A 207 -2.20 -6.00 14.66
C LEU A 207 -0.91 -5.28 15.05
N GLY A 208 0.01 -5.97 15.73
CA GLY A 208 1.34 -5.47 16.10
C GLY A 208 2.21 -5.08 14.88
N THR A 209 1.89 -5.58 13.69
CA THR A 209 2.60 -5.19 12.45
C THR A 209 2.14 -3.86 11.87
N PHE A 210 0.96 -3.34 12.26
CA PHE A 210 0.31 -2.22 11.58
C PHE A 210 1.14 -0.93 11.59
N ALA A 211 1.77 -0.58 12.72
CA ALA A 211 2.58 0.63 12.79
C ALA A 211 3.71 0.63 11.75
N ARG A 212 4.40 -0.52 11.61
CA ARG A 212 5.45 -0.71 10.59
C ARG A 212 4.89 -0.76 9.17
N GLY A 213 3.75 -1.44 8.98
CA GLY A 213 3.08 -1.52 7.69
C GLY A 213 2.61 -0.16 7.19
N ARG A 214 2.08 0.69 8.07
CA ARG A 214 1.71 2.08 7.76
C ARG A 214 2.92 2.88 7.26
N VAL A 215 4.03 2.80 8.01
CA VAL A 215 5.28 3.48 7.62
C VAL A 215 5.80 2.98 6.28
N LEU A 216 5.76 1.66 6.06
CA LEU A 216 6.19 1.05 4.80
C LEU A 216 5.38 1.55 3.60
N LYS A 217 4.05 1.66 3.73
CA LYS A 217 3.15 2.09 2.67
C LYS A 217 3.12 3.60 2.48
N SER A 218 2.99 4.35 3.58
CA SER A 218 2.79 5.80 3.54
C SER A 218 4.10 6.59 3.61
N GLY A 219 5.23 5.92 3.89
CA GLY A 219 6.48 6.59 4.19
C GLY A 219 6.49 7.21 5.60
N VAL A 220 7.65 7.71 6.00
CA VAL A 220 7.93 8.39 7.26
C VAL A 220 7.77 9.89 7.07
N ALA A 221 6.79 10.48 7.71
CA ALA A 221 6.65 11.94 7.73
C ALA A 221 7.87 12.55 8.46
N THR A 222 8.71 13.28 7.72
CA THR A 222 10.03 13.69 8.21
C THR A 222 10.15 15.21 8.20
N ALA A 223 10.36 15.79 9.38
CA ALA A 223 10.65 17.22 9.51
C ALA A 223 12.15 17.47 9.51
N ILE A 224 12.59 18.49 8.76
CA ILE A 224 13.97 18.98 8.74
C ILE A 224 13.99 20.32 9.51
N VAL A 225 14.62 20.34 10.69
CA VAL A 225 14.70 21.53 11.53
C VAL A 225 16.15 21.94 11.78
N GLY A 226 16.40 23.21 12.02
CA GLY A 226 17.73 23.74 12.29
C GLY A 226 17.75 25.25 12.10
N ALA A 227 18.77 25.92 12.65
CA ALA A 227 18.98 27.35 12.52
C ALA A 227 19.11 27.80 11.03
N PRO A 228 18.95 29.09 10.73
CA PRO A 228 19.34 29.63 9.43
C PRO A 228 20.77 29.20 9.06
N ASN A 229 20.99 28.85 7.80
CA ASN A 229 22.29 28.41 7.27
C ASN A 229 22.86 27.09 7.84
N ALA A 230 22.10 26.33 8.64
CA ALA A 230 22.49 24.99 9.10
C ALA A 230 22.53 23.93 7.99
N GLY A 231 22.23 24.28 6.75
CA GLY A 231 22.30 23.35 5.61
C GLY A 231 21.01 22.61 5.28
N LYS A 232 19.84 23.08 5.75
CA LYS A 232 18.54 22.42 5.50
C LYS A 232 18.24 22.22 4.02
N SER A 233 18.32 23.28 3.21
CA SER A 233 18.06 23.20 1.75
C SER A 233 19.09 22.32 1.03
N SER A 234 20.35 22.37 1.47
CA SER A 234 21.43 21.53 0.90
C SER A 234 21.18 20.04 1.21
N LEU A 235 20.79 19.72 2.45
CA LEU A 235 20.45 18.35 2.83
C LEU A 235 19.22 17.85 2.04
N MET A 236 18.18 18.66 1.95
CA MET A 236 16.97 18.30 1.20
C MET A 236 17.30 17.99 -0.26
N ASN A 237 18.06 18.87 -0.94
CA ASN A 237 18.46 18.64 -2.32
C ASN A 237 19.35 17.39 -2.47
N ALA A 238 20.24 17.15 -1.51
CA ALA A 238 21.07 15.95 -1.50
C ALA A 238 20.23 14.68 -1.31
N LEU A 239 19.26 14.68 -0.39
CA LEU A 239 18.35 13.54 -0.17
C LEU A 239 17.51 13.24 -1.41
N VAL A 240 16.92 14.25 -2.04
CA VAL A 240 16.11 14.09 -3.27
C VAL A 240 16.98 13.65 -4.46
N GLY A 241 18.25 14.00 -4.48
CA GLY A 241 19.21 13.63 -5.54
C GLY A 241 19.90 12.28 -5.33
N PHE A 242 19.95 11.76 -4.10
CA PHE A 242 20.79 10.63 -3.72
C PHE A 242 20.26 9.27 -4.21
N GLU A 243 18.97 9.05 -4.12
CA GLU A 243 18.25 7.98 -4.81
C GLU A 243 16.96 8.58 -5.37
N ARG A 244 16.96 8.97 -6.62
CA ARG A 244 15.69 9.27 -7.30
C ARG A 244 14.85 8.00 -7.25
N ALA A 245 13.83 7.99 -6.37
CA ALA A 245 12.68 7.15 -6.62
C ALA A 245 12.33 7.33 -8.10
N ILE A 246 12.07 6.25 -8.82
CA ILE A 246 11.59 6.33 -10.21
C ILE A 246 10.21 7.00 -10.12
N VAL A 247 10.22 8.33 -10.02
CA VAL A 247 9.00 9.13 -10.04
C VAL A 247 8.52 9.08 -11.48
N THR A 248 7.57 8.23 -11.74
CA THR A 248 6.73 8.38 -12.93
C THR A 248 5.86 9.61 -12.68
N ASP A 249 6.12 10.67 -13.46
CA ASP A 249 5.23 11.84 -13.53
C ASP A 249 3.86 11.39 -14.05
N ILE A 250 3.01 10.88 -13.16
CA ILE A 250 1.60 10.66 -13.47
C ILE A 250 0.92 12.01 -13.25
N ALA A 251 0.72 12.73 -14.33
CA ALA A 251 -0.07 13.96 -14.35
C ALA A 251 -1.49 13.65 -13.88
N GLY A 252 -1.88 14.09 -12.69
CA GLY A 252 -3.27 13.96 -12.22
C GLY A 252 -3.50 13.94 -10.72
N THR A 253 -2.48 13.90 -9.86
CA THR A 253 -2.65 13.79 -8.40
C THR A 253 -2.28 15.07 -7.61
N THR A 254 -2.21 16.22 -8.28
CA THR A 254 -1.84 17.50 -7.64
C THR A 254 -3.05 18.19 -7.03
N ARG A 255 -3.38 17.88 -5.77
CA ARG A 255 -4.23 18.73 -4.92
C ARG A 255 -3.76 18.89 -3.48
N ASP A 256 -2.67 18.25 -3.09
CA ASP A 256 -2.10 18.41 -1.75
C ASP A 256 -0.75 19.12 -1.81
N THR A 257 -0.38 19.79 -0.73
CA THR A 257 0.89 20.50 -0.50
C THR A 257 2.06 19.74 -1.12
N VAL A 258 2.94 20.46 -1.84
CA VAL A 258 4.14 19.88 -2.49
C VAL A 258 5.04 19.24 -1.43
N GLU A 259 4.75 17.98 -1.10
CA GLU A 259 5.63 17.16 -0.26
C GLU A 259 6.74 16.59 -1.16
N GLU A 260 7.98 16.81 -0.79
CA GLU A 260 9.09 16.15 -1.46
C GLU A 260 9.34 14.78 -0.84
N LYS A 261 9.70 13.82 -1.69
CA LYS A 261 9.95 12.43 -1.30
C LYS A 261 11.40 12.06 -1.56
N ALA A 262 12.00 11.35 -0.61
CA ALA A 262 13.34 10.81 -0.73
C ALA A 262 13.36 9.37 -0.21
N THR A 263 14.13 8.50 -0.85
CA THR A 263 14.35 7.13 -0.33
C THR A 263 15.72 7.10 0.34
N LEU A 264 15.76 6.62 1.59
CA LEU A 264 17.01 6.49 2.34
C LEU A 264 17.06 5.11 3.01
N GLY A 265 17.97 4.26 2.57
CA GLY A 265 18.10 2.91 3.08
C GLY A 265 16.89 2.00 2.83
N GLY A 266 16.15 2.25 1.75
CA GLY A 266 14.91 1.55 1.43
C GLY A 266 13.68 2.07 2.19
N VAL A 267 13.84 3.10 3.04
CA VAL A 267 12.75 3.78 3.74
C VAL A 267 12.34 5.03 2.97
N LEU A 268 11.05 5.15 2.66
CA LEU A 268 10.49 6.34 2.03
C LEU A 268 10.35 7.46 3.09
N LEU A 269 11.03 8.57 2.90
CA LEU A 269 10.88 9.79 3.71
C LEU A 269 9.99 10.77 2.95
N ARG A 270 8.91 11.24 3.59
CA ARG A 270 8.08 12.35 3.10
C ARG A 270 8.50 13.61 3.84
N LEU A 271 9.16 14.52 3.13
CA LEU A 271 9.69 15.74 3.72
C LEU A 271 8.57 16.76 3.89
N ILE A 272 8.27 17.13 5.15
CA ILE A 272 7.17 18.04 5.50
C ILE A 272 7.68 19.48 5.47
N ASP A 273 6.82 20.40 5.02
CA ASP A 273 7.04 21.86 4.99
C ASP A 273 8.28 22.31 4.22
N THR A 274 8.48 21.72 3.03
CA THR A 274 9.57 22.09 2.13
C THR A 274 9.48 23.54 1.59
N ALA A 275 8.30 24.15 1.64
CA ALA A 275 8.08 25.53 1.18
C ALA A 275 8.86 26.56 2.03
N GLY A 276 8.92 26.37 3.35
CA GLY A 276 9.71 27.23 4.24
C GLY A 276 11.23 27.10 4.07
N ILE A 277 11.70 26.03 3.43
CA ILE A 277 13.12 25.76 3.17
C ILE A 277 13.59 26.43 1.86
N ARG A 278 12.68 26.69 0.93
CA ARG A 278 12.97 27.26 -0.41
C ARG A 278 12.85 28.79 -0.48
N GLU A 279 12.11 29.43 0.43
CA GLU A 279 11.96 30.89 0.45
C GLU A 279 13.22 31.58 1.04
N THR A 280 13.84 32.44 0.24
CA THR A 280 15.02 33.23 0.60
C THR A 280 14.72 34.30 1.63
N ALA A 281 15.69 34.50 2.52
CA ALA A 281 15.75 35.47 3.62
C ALA A 281 15.18 36.85 3.26
N ASP A 282 14.15 37.33 3.91
CA ASP A 282 14.03 38.71 4.37
C ASP A 282 12.75 39.08 5.17
N THR A 283 11.80 38.15 5.45
CA THR A 283 10.60 38.56 6.19
C THR A 283 10.03 37.54 7.20
N VAL A 284 10.79 36.51 7.66
CA VAL A 284 10.18 35.25 8.11
C VAL A 284 10.69 34.67 9.44
N GLU A 285 11.36 35.40 10.31
CA GLU A 285 11.91 34.77 11.53
C GLU A 285 10.83 34.26 12.51
N LYS A 286 9.74 35.00 12.72
CA LYS A 286 8.61 34.53 13.56
C LYS A 286 7.74 33.45 12.91
N LEU A 287 7.49 33.56 11.61
CA LEU A 287 6.75 32.55 10.83
C LEU A 287 7.55 31.23 10.71
N GLY A 288 8.88 31.30 10.69
CA GLY A 288 9.75 30.12 10.61
C GLY A 288 9.69 29.25 11.86
N VAL A 289 9.57 29.86 13.06
CA VAL A 289 9.47 29.12 14.34
C VAL A 289 8.13 28.40 14.45
N GLU A 290 7.03 29.07 14.09
CA GLU A 290 5.69 28.45 14.15
C GLU A 290 5.56 27.30 13.12
N ARG A 291 6.09 27.46 11.92
CA ARG A 291 6.15 26.41 10.90
C ARG A 291 6.99 25.21 11.38
N SER A 292 8.16 25.46 11.95
CA SER A 292 9.00 24.39 12.51
C SER A 292 8.30 23.61 13.63
N LYS A 293 7.54 24.30 14.50
CA LYS A 293 6.74 23.64 15.54
C LYS A 293 5.67 22.73 14.94
N LYS A 294 4.92 23.25 13.96
CA LYS A 294 3.89 22.47 13.28
C LYS A 294 4.50 21.27 12.53
N ALA A 295 5.60 21.46 11.81
CA ALA A 295 6.30 20.37 11.13
C ALA A 295 6.75 19.29 12.11
N VAL A 296 7.27 19.68 13.29
CA VAL A 296 7.64 18.73 14.35
C VAL A 296 6.40 18.01 14.91
N GLU A 297 5.27 18.71 15.08
CA GLU A 297 4.01 18.09 15.54
C GLU A 297 3.48 17.03 14.56
N ASP A 298 3.59 17.28 13.25
CA ASP A 298 3.09 16.39 12.20
C ASP A 298 4.07 15.28 11.81
N ALA A 299 5.35 15.36 12.20
CA ALA A 299 6.39 14.41 11.83
C ALA A 299 6.34 13.10 12.60
N ASP A 300 6.75 12.01 11.94
CA ASP A 300 7.09 10.69 12.55
C ASP A 300 8.60 10.62 12.89
N LEU A 301 9.45 11.39 12.20
CA LEU A 301 10.90 11.49 12.39
C LEU A 301 11.35 12.95 12.28
N ILE A 302 12.30 13.35 13.10
CA ILE A 302 12.87 14.68 13.03
C ILE A 302 14.36 14.59 12.72
N LEU A 303 14.79 15.29 11.66
CA LEU A 303 16.19 15.50 11.32
C LEU A 303 16.58 16.91 11.82
N ALA A 304 17.25 16.98 12.96
CA ALA A 304 17.68 18.24 13.55
C ALA A 304 19.13 18.55 13.13
N LEU A 305 19.32 19.68 12.44
CA LEU A 305 20.60 20.07 11.85
C LEU A 305 21.33 21.08 12.72
N LEU A 306 22.61 20.81 12.91
CA LEU A 306 23.56 21.73 13.52
C LEU A 306 24.77 21.89 12.60
N ASP A 307 25.22 23.13 12.40
CA ASP A 307 26.46 23.41 11.67
C ASP A 307 27.65 22.89 12.48
N GLY A 308 28.30 21.84 12.00
CA GLY A 308 29.47 21.22 12.65
C GLY A 308 30.76 21.93 12.39
N SER A 309 30.80 22.99 11.55
CA SER A 309 32.03 23.71 11.18
C SER A 309 32.44 24.79 12.20
N ALA A 310 31.52 25.18 13.10
CA ALA A 310 31.75 26.23 14.10
C ALA A 310 31.08 25.90 15.44
N PRO A 311 31.52 26.50 16.57
CA PRO A 311 30.82 26.38 17.83
C PRO A 311 29.34 26.81 17.71
N PRO A 312 28.40 26.07 18.30
CA PRO A 312 26.99 26.38 18.16
C PRO A 312 26.65 27.73 18.85
N ALA A 313 26.00 28.62 18.08
CA ALA A 313 25.39 29.81 18.66
C ALA A 313 24.12 29.44 19.47
N PRO A 314 23.72 30.22 20.48
CA PRO A 314 22.53 29.91 21.30
C PRO A 314 21.28 29.68 20.45
N GLU A 315 21.09 30.45 19.38
CA GLU A 315 19.94 30.33 18.48
C GLU A 315 19.93 28.99 17.71
N ALA A 316 21.11 28.37 17.54
CA ALA A 316 21.23 27.06 16.87
C ALA A 316 20.71 25.92 17.76
N LEU A 317 20.59 26.12 19.07
CA LEU A 317 20.11 25.11 20.02
C LEU A 317 18.58 25.06 20.13
N GLU A 318 17.86 26.13 19.78
CA GLU A 318 16.38 26.13 19.86
C GLU A 318 15.70 25.03 19.02
N PRO A 319 16.07 24.82 17.73
CA PRO A 319 15.49 23.73 16.93
C PRO A 319 15.83 22.34 17.49
N LEU A 320 16.98 22.18 18.12
CA LEU A 320 17.40 20.93 18.78
C LEU A 320 16.56 20.67 20.03
N ALA A 321 16.36 21.70 20.86
CA ALA A 321 15.48 21.64 22.03
C ALA A 321 14.04 21.27 21.64
N LEU A 322 13.53 21.86 20.56
CA LEU A 322 12.21 21.53 20.02
C LEU A 322 12.12 20.05 19.61
N ALA A 323 13.12 19.53 18.91
CA ALA A 323 13.20 18.11 18.54
C ALA A 323 13.28 17.22 19.80
N ALA A 324 14.18 17.50 20.71
CA ALA A 324 14.43 16.72 21.92
C ALA A 324 13.20 16.64 22.87
N ARG A 325 12.41 17.72 22.94
CA ARG A 325 11.22 17.81 23.80
C ARG A 325 9.94 17.33 23.10
N SER A 326 9.98 17.02 21.80
CA SER A 326 8.80 16.57 21.04
C SER A 326 8.26 15.20 21.46
N GLY A 327 9.07 14.38 22.15
CA GLY A 327 8.76 12.97 22.46
C GLY A 327 8.90 12.03 21.27
N LYS A 328 9.24 12.54 20.05
CA LYS A 328 9.37 11.77 18.81
C LYS A 328 10.80 11.28 18.60
N PRO A 329 11.01 10.25 17.75
CA PRO A 329 12.35 9.87 17.29
C PRO A 329 13.01 11.06 16.56
N TRP A 330 14.25 11.36 16.90
CA TRP A 330 15.00 12.39 16.23
C TRP A 330 16.48 12.02 16.05
N LEU A 331 17.06 12.51 14.97
CA LEU A 331 18.48 12.37 14.64
C LEU A 331 19.16 13.74 14.67
N LEU A 332 20.32 13.82 15.29
CA LEU A 332 21.15 15.00 15.21
C LEU A 332 22.12 14.87 14.03
N LEU A 333 22.05 15.81 13.10
CA LEU A 333 22.90 15.88 11.93
C LEU A 333 23.89 17.02 12.06
N LEU A 334 25.16 16.69 12.26
CA LEU A 334 26.26 17.66 12.23
C LEU A 334 26.64 17.90 10.76
N THR A 335 26.18 19.00 10.19
CA THR A 335 26.37 19.34 8.78
C THR A 335 27.72 19.99 8.52
N LYS A 336 28.12 20.11 7.24
CA LYS A 336 29.37 20.74 6.77
C LYS A 336 30.62 20.06 7.33
N SER A 337 30.62 18.74 7.45
CA SER A 337 31.78 17.98 7.93
C SER A 337 33.02 18.15 7.06
N ASP A 338 32.87 18.55 5.80
CA ASP A 338 33.95 18.90 4.87
C ASP A 338 34.74 20.14 5.26
N LEU A 339 34.19 21.01 6.11
CA LEU A 339 34.88 22.21 6.59
C LEU A 339 35.67 21.99 7.89
N GLY A 340 35.64 20.77 8.44
CA GLY A 340 36.34 20.37 9.66
C GLY A 340 35.54 20.64 10.93
N GLY A 341 35.86 19.92 11.99
CA GLY A 341 35.31 20.15 13.33
C GLY A 341 34.13 19.21 13.67
N VAL A 342 34.43 18.10 14.34
CA VAL A 342 33.37 17.40 15.14
C VAL A 342 33.20 18.17 16.43
N GLN A 343 32.04 18.70 16.68
CA GLN A 343 31.72 19.41 17.92
C GLN A 343 31.08 18.42 18.90
N ASP A 344 31.59 18.42 20.13
CA ASP A 344 30.94 17.75 21.24
C ASP A 344 29.72 18.59 21.65
N VAL A 345 28.52 18.12 21.29
CA VAL A 345 27.28 18.83 21.62
C VAL A 345 26.87 18.43 23.02
N GLN A 346 26.87 19.40 23.92
CA GLN A 346 26.31 19.19 25.28
C GLN A 346 24.78 19.31 25.18
N PHE A 347 24.11 18.28 25.71
CA PHE A 347 22.65 18.25 25.80
C PHE A 347 22.21 18.67 27.22
N ASP A 348 21.13 19.42 27.32
CA ASP A 348 20.51 19.72 28.61
C ASP A 348 19.96 18.43 29.26
N GLU A 349 19.93 18.37 30.57
CA GLU A 349 19.48 17.18 31.32
C GLU A 349 18.02 16.77 31.02
N ASP A 350 17.19 17.72 30.60
CA ASP A 350 15.77 17.50 30.23
C ASP A 350 15.56 17.15 28.78
N TRP A 351 16.63 17.05 27.98
CA TRP A 351 16.54 16.67 26.56
C TRP A 351 16.54 15.16 26.41
N ARG A 352 15.57 14.66 25.64
CA ARG A 352 15.68 13.28 25.17
C ARG A 352 16.89 13.18 24.24
N ALA A 353 17.75 12.21 24.51
CA ALA A 353 18.90 11.95 23.64
C ALA A 353 18.46 11.62 22.21
N PRO A 354 19.22 12.07 21.17
CA PRO A 354 18.96 11.67 19.79
C PRO A 354 19.18 10.17 19.63
N GLU A 355 18.41 9.56 18.71
CA GLU A 355 18.58 8.14 18.36
C GLU A 355 19.93 7.85 17.69
N ALA A 356 20.51 8.86 17.04
CA ALA A 356 21.88 8.88 16.56
C ALA A 356 22.36 10.33 16.34
N VAL A 357 23.69 10.51 16.43
CA VAL A 357 24.42 11.69 15.97
C VAL A 357 25.19 11.30 14.71
N VAL A 358 24.95 12.02 13.62
CA VAL A 358 25.57 11.72 12.32
C VAL A 358 26.26 12.97 11.79
N SER A 359 27.57 12.87 11.56
CA SER A 359 28.34 13.92 10.88
C SER A 359 28.24 13.69 9.37
N LEU A 360 27.85 14.73 8.60
CA LEU A 360 27.67 14.61 7.17
C LEU A 360 28.01 15.89 6.41
N SER A 361 28.33 15.72 5.12
CA SER A 361 28.44 16.81 4.15
C SER A 361 27.49 16.58 2.99
N SER A 362 26.61 17.56 2.74
CA SER A 362 25.73 17.56 1.57
C SER A 362 26.48 17.85 0.26
N VAL A 363 27.74 18.28 0.32
CA VAL A 363 28.60 18.60 -0.85
C VAL A 363 29.38 17.36 -1.29
N THR A 364 30.02 16.67 -0.34
CA THR A 364 30.85 15.48 -0.62
C THR A 364 30.07 14.17 -0.52
N HIS A 365 28.84 14.21 -0.01
CA HIS A 365 28.00 13.04 0.36
C HIS A 365 28.62 12.13 1.42
N GLU A 366 29.65 12.57 2.12
CA GLU A 366 30.21 11.87 3.28
C GLU A 366 29.17 11.83 4.41
N GLY A 367 29.10 10.71 5.15
CA GLY A 367 28.17 10.52 6.27
C GLY A 367 26.76 10.04 5.88
N PHE A 368 26.36 10.08 4.60
CA PHE A 368 25.03 9.61 4.17
C PHE A 368 24.79 8.13 4.45
N GLY A 369 25.82 7.28 4.32
CA GLY A 369 25.72 5.86 4.70
C GLY A 369 25.44 5.65 6.20
N ALA A 370 25.97 6.51 7.08
CA ALA A 370 25.66 6.48 8.51
C ALA A 370 24.24 6.97 8.80
N LEU A 371 23.77 7.99 8.10
CA LEU A 371 22.39 8.46 8.17
C LEU A 371 21.42 7.36 7.70
N GLU A 372 21.71 6.72 6.57
CA GLU A 372 20.95 5.57 6.06
C GLU A 372 20.86 4.43 7.08
N ALA A 373 21.99 4.06 7.71
CA ALA A 373 22.02 3.03 8.74
C ALA A 373 21.19 3.41 9.98
N ALA A 374 21.20 4.70 10.38
CA ALA A 374 20.39 5.19 11.49
C ALA A 374 18.90 5.12 11.19
N VAL A 375 18.46 5.56 10.00
CA VAL A 375 17.07 5.48 9.56
C VAL A 375 16.61 4.03 9.44
N ARG A 376 17.40 3.15 8.85
CA ARG A 376 17.10 1.71 8.73
C ARG A 376 16.97 1.02 10.09
N ARG A 377 17.73 1.44 11.09
CA ARG A 377 17.62 0.92 12.45
C ARG A 377 16.30 1.31 13.11
N LEU A 378 15.83 2.54 12.89
CA LEU A 378 14.53 3.01 13.40
C LEU A 378 13.35 2.35 12.67
N TYR A 379 13.50 2.13 11.37
CA TYR A 379 12.45 1.58 10.48
C TYR A 379 12.96 0.33 9.76
N PRO A 380 13.13 -0.80 10.48
CA PRO A 380 13.68 -2.02 9.90
C PRO A 380 12.74 -2.62 8.84
N ALA A 381 13.32 -3.11 7.76
CA ALA A 381 12.59 -3.82 6.71
C ALA A 381 11.82 -5.03 7.28
N PRO A 382 10.65 -5.39 6.70
CA PRO A 382 9.93 -6.60 7.07
C PRO A 382 10.79 -7.85 6.86
N ARG A 383 10.53 -8.90 7.67
CA ARG A 383 11.14 -10.20 7.40
C ARG A 383 10.63 -10.75 6.08
N ALA A 384 11.49 -11.39 5.31
CA ALA A 384 11.11 -12.00 4.05
C ALA A 384 9.94 -13.00 4.25
N GLY A 385 8.89 -12.87 3.45
CA GLY A 385 7.70 -13.73 3.50
C GLY A 385 6.67 -13.38 4.57
N SER A 386 6.90 -12.38 5.45
CA SER A 386 5.87 -11.87 6.34
C SER A 386 5.10 -10.75 5.64
N ALA A 387 3.77 -10.80 5.66
CA ALA A 387 2.93 -9.68 5.27
C ALA A 387 2.66 -8.81 6.49
N LEU A 388 2.77 -7.50 6.30
CA LEU A 388 2.37 -6.52 7.31
C LEU A 388 0.97 -6.00 6.98
N VAL A 389 0.17 -5.74 8.00
CA VAL A 389 -1.07 -4.96 7.85
C VAL A 389 -0.69 -3.51 7.51
N THR A 390 -1.07 -3.02 6.33
CA THR A 390 -0.66 -1.69 5.82
C THR A 390 -1.79 -0.68 5.81
N ASN A 391 -3.03 -1.14 5.97
CA ASN A 391 -4.25 -0.39 5.73
C ASN A 391 -5.04 -0.24 7.03
N ALA A 392 -5.52 0.97 7.32
CA ALA A 392 -6.28 1.25 8.54
C ALA A 392 -7.59 0.44 8.64
N ARG A 393 -8.26 0.16 7.50
CA ARG A 393 -9.44 -0.71 7.46
C ARG A 393 -9.11 -2.12 7.93
N GLN A 394 -7.99 -2.67 7.42
CA GLN A 394 -7.51 -4.00 7.81
C GLN A 394 -7.18 -4.05 9.30
N ALA A 395 -6.43 -3.06 9.80
CA ALA A 395 -6.08 -2.96 11.21
C ALA A 395 -7.31 -2.87 12.12
N GLU A 396 -8.31 -2.08 11.72
CA GLU A 396 -9.55 -1.92 12.46
C GLU A 396 -10.37 -3.23 12.50
N ALA A 397 -10.46 -3.96 11.39
CA ALA A 397 -11.14 -5.24 11.35
C ALA A 397 -10.42 -6.29 12.21
N VAL A 398 -9.07 -6.35 12.13
CA VAL A 398 -8.26 -7.24 13.00
C VAL A 398 -8.44 -6.87 14.47
N ARG A 399 -8.48 -5.58 14.82
CA ARG A 399 -8.68 -5.12 16.19
C ARG A 399 -10.05 -5.55 16.72
N ARG A 400 -11.13 -5.32 15.98
CA ARG A 400 -12.48 -5.76 16.36
C ARG A 400 -12.54 -7.26 16.56
N ALA A 401 -11.96 -8.03 15.66
CA ALA A 401 -11.89 -9.49 15.80
C ALA A 401 -11.11 -9.91 17.04
N LEU A 402 -9.97 -9.27 17.33
CA LEU A 402 -9.17 -9.53 18.52
C LEU A 402 -9.93 -9.20 19.81
N ASP A 403 -10.62 -8.07 19.86
CA ASP A 403 -11.42 -7.67 21.03
C ASP A 403 -12.55 -8.68 21.28
N SER A 404 -13.25 -9.13 20.24
CA SER A 404 -14.29 -10.14 20.36
C SER A 404 -13.75 -11.53 20.75
N VAL A 405 -12.59 -11.94 20.21
CA VAL A 405 -11.95 -13.21 20.64
C VAL A 405 -11.55 -13.17 22.10
N ARG A 406 -11.06 -12.04 22.60
CA ARG A 406 -10.76 -11.82 24.02
C ARG A 406 -12.01 -11.89 24.88
N ALA A 407 -13.08 -11.21 24.47
CA ALA A 407 -14.36 -11.24 25.17
C ALA A 407 -14.96 -12.66 25.21
N ALA A 408 -14.91 -13.42 24.09
CA ALA A 408 -15.32 -14.82 24.06
C ALA A 408 -14.52 -15.69 25.05
N LYS A 409 -13.20 -15.52 25.10
CA LYS A 409 -12.32 -16.25 26.01
C LYS A 409 -12.60 -15.91 27.47
N GLU A 410 -12.78 -14.62 27.79
CA GLU A 410 -13.14 -14.17 29.14
C GLU A 410 -14.51 -14.70 29.57
N ALA A 411 -15.52 -14.64 28.69
CA ALA A 411 -16.85 -15.19 28.95
C ALA A 411 -16.78 -16.72 29.21
N LEU A 412 -16.04 -17.45 28.39
CA LEU A 412 -15.84 -18.89 28.56
C LEU A 412 -15.16 -19.19 29.90
N LEU A 413 -14.07 -18.54 30.23
CA LEU A 413 -13.32 -18.75 31.49
C LEU A 413 -14.11 -18.27 32.69
N GLY A 414 -14.92 -17.23 32.56
CA GLY A 414 -15.85 -16.72 33.58
C GLY A 414 -17.06 -17.61 33.86
N GLY A 415 -17.26 -18.69 33.07
CA GLY A 415 -18.40 -19.61 33.22
C GLY A 415 -19.72 -19.00 32.76
N MET A 416 -19.69 -18.08 31.83
CA MET A 416 -20.88 -17.55 31.16
C MET A 416 -21.56 -18.63 30.33
N THR A 417 -22.82 -18.42 29.99
CA THR A 417 -23.64 -19.33 29.18
C THR A 417 -23.07 -19.44 27.74
N PRO A 418 -23.24 -20.59 27.05
CA PRO A 418 -22.71 -20.80 25.70
C PRO A 418 -23.16 -19.76 24.69
N ASP A 419 -24.37 -19.21 24.80
CA ASP A 419 -24.91 -18.16 23.92
C ASP A 419 -24.13 -16.85 23.99
N VAL A 420 -23.61 -16.48 25.17
CA VAL A 420 -22.74 -15.30 25.32
C VAL A 420 -21.40 -15.50 24.62
N VAL A 421 -20.78 -16.66 24.80
CA VAL A 421 -19.52 -17.01 24.12
C VAL A 421 -19.72 -17.04 22.59
N LEU A 422 -20.83 -17.67 22.13
CA LEU A 422 -21.18 -17.76 20.73
C LEU A 422 -21.34 -16.39 20.08
N THR A 423 -22.04 -15.47 20.76
CA THR A 423 -22.22 -14.09 20.25
C THR A 423 -20.90 -13.40 19.97
N GLU A 424 -19.91 -13.52 20.85
CA GLU A 424 -18.59 -12.90 20.67
C GLU A 424 -17.79 -13.61 19.56
N VAL A 425 -17.89 -14.94 19.46
CA VAL A 425 -17.26 -15.69 18.36
C VAL A 425 -17.83 -15.26 17.00
N GLU A 426 -19.15 -15.08 16.89
CA GLU A 426 -19.79 -14.60 15.65
C GLU A 426 -19.41 -13.17 15.29
N GLN A 427 -19.24 -12.29 16.28
CA GLN A 427 -18.73 -10.93 16.03
C GLN A 427 -17.30 -10.98 15.47
N ALA A 428 -16.44 -11.83 16.04
CA ALA A 428 -15.09 -12.02 15.52
C ALA A 428 -15.09 -12.57 14.08
N GLN A 429 -15.92 -13.57 13.79
CA GLN A 429 -16.10 -14.11 12.43
C GLN A 429 -16.58 -13.05 11.45
N THR A 430 -17.55 -12.20 11.86
CA THR A 430 -18.05 -11.10 11.03
C THR A 430 -16.95 -10.13 10.69
N ALA A 431 -16.15 -9.70 11.67
CA ALA A 431 -15.03 -8.79 11.46
C ALA A 431 -13.95 -9.36 10.53
N LEU A 432 -13.61 -10.65 10.67
CA LEU A 432 -12.67 -11.34 9.77
C LEU A 432 -13.27 -11.57 8.38
N GLY A 433 -14.59 -11.83 8.31
CA GLY A 433 -15.31 -11.96 7.04
C GLY A 433 -15.34 -10.64 6.26
N GLU A 434 -15.50 -9.50 6.92
CA GLU A 434 -15.38 -8.17 6.29
C GLU A 434 -13.96 -7.92 5.76
N LEU A 435 -12.94 -8.42 6.45
CA LEU A 435 -11.55 -8.25 6.07
C LEU A 435 -11.23 -8.98 4.76
N THR A 436 -11.68 -10.24 4.64
CA THR A 436 -11.48 -11.06 3.44
C THR A 436 -12.55 -10.83 2.35
N GLY A 437 -13.63 -10.15 2.68
CA GLY A 437 -14.74 -9.88 1.78
C GLY A 437 -15.86 -10.93 1.80
N ARG A 438 -15.80 -11.95 2.67
CA ARG A 438 -16.86 -12.99 2.79
C ARG A 438 -18.20 -12.42 3.27
N THR A 439 -18.15 -11.39 4.14
CA THR A 439 -19.33 -10.69 4.71
C THR A 439 -19.31 -9.20 4.40
N ALA A 440 -18.48 -8.77 3.44
CA ALA A 440 -18.32 -7.35 3.11
C ALA A 440 -19.61 -6.82 2.45
N ARG A 441 -20.04 -5.63 2.89
CA ARG A 441 -21.20 -4.95 2.30
C ARG A 441 -20.82 -4.40 0.93
N GLU A 442 -21.77 -4.41 0.00
CA GLU A 442 -21.58 -3.96 -1.39
C GLU A 442 -21.08 -2.51 -1.48
N ASP A 443 -21.58 -1.62 -0.62
CA ASP A 443 -21.15 -0.21 -0.58
C ASP A 443 -19.70 -0.06 -0.15
N MET A 444 -19.20 -0.91 0.77
CA MET A 444 -17.81 -0.95 1.18
C MET A 444 -16.90 -1.47 0.05
N VAL A 445 -17.32 -2.54 -0.61
CA VAL A 445 -16.61 -3.12 -1.76
C VAL A 445 -16.49 -2.07 -2.87
N ALA A 446 -17.60 -1.39 -3.23
CA ALA A 446 -17.60 -0.32 -4.24
C ALA A 446 -16.58 0.78 -3.91
N ARG A 447 -16.56 1.26 -2.67
CA ARG A 447 -15.62 2.31 -2.20
C ARG A 447 -14.14 1.93 -2.28
N ILE A 448 -13.83 0.66 -2.05
CA ILE A 448 -12.45 0.17 -2.17
C ILE A 448 -12.00 0.28 -3.63
N PHE A 449 -12.83 -0.17 -4.57
CA PHE A 449 -12.49 -0.20 -5.99
C PHE A 449 -12.53 1.17 -6.68
N GLU A 450 -13.28 2.17 -6.15
CA GLU A 450 -13.24 3.55 -6.65
C GLU A 450 -11.84 4.20 -6.61
N ARG A 451 -10.95 3.71 -5.77
CA ARG A 451 -9.56 4.21 -5.64
C ARG A 451 -8.62 3.67 -6.71
N PHE A 452 -9.04 2.67 -7.47
CA PHE A 452 -8.23 2.05 -8.49
C PHE A 452 -8.20 2.88 -9.78
N CYS A 453 -7.15 2.68 -10.58
CA CYS A 453 -7.12 3.24 -11.92
C CYS A 453 -8.12 2.52 -12.85
N VAL A 454 -8.61 3.23 -13.88
CA VAL A 454 -9.37 2.62 -14.98
C VAL A 454 -8.45 1.66 -15.73
N GLY A 455 -8.93 0.43 -15.98
CA GLY A 455 -8.14 -0.62 -16.65
C GLY A 455 -7.54 -1.67 -15.70
N LYS A 456 -7.78 -1.52 -14.39
CA LYS A 456 -7.42 -2.48 -13.33
C LYS A 456 -8.64 -3.06 -12.64
#